data_36124314d5d77da7f341a92ee680cc09
#
_entry.id   36124314d5d77da7f341a92ee680cc09
#
_cell.length_a   1.000
_cell.length_b   1.000
_cell.length_c   1.000
_cell.angle_alpha   90.00
_cell.angle_beta   90.00
_cell.angle_gamma   90.00
#
_symmetry.space_group_name_H-M   'P 1'
#
loop_
_entity.id
_entity.type
_entity.pdbx_description
1 polymer ?
#
loop_
_entity_poly.entity_id
_entity_poly.type
_entity_poly.pdbx_seq_one_letter_code
_entity_poly.pdbx_strand_id
1 'polypeptide(L)'
;MGVAVRKRRRALHLTLAAVSARSGLSVPFLSQIENERARPSMRSLERVADALETTAVDLLAASDTARTVDLVRAGDESALTPVPGVRPLVRGHHQLHALEFTGDQDAGREYQHRNDELMYVVSGACQVEAEGRAYRLENGDALFLSGGVRHRWRAVTEDTRILIVAVGEHIHATSEPPSPGH
;
A
#
# COMPACT_ATOMS: atom_id res chain seq x y z
N MET A 1 -13.80 1.46 -0.53
CA MET A 1 -12.63 1.69 -1.41
C MET A 1 -13.06 2.27 -2.75
N GLY A 2 -13.98 1.69 -3.49
CA GLY A 2 -14.41 2.18 -4.81
C GLY A 2 -14.90 3.63 -4.80
N VAL A 3 -15.59 4.03 -3.72
CA VAL A 3 -16.01 5.43 -3.51
C VAL A 3 -14.82 6.37 -3.41
N ALA A 4 -13.73 5.96 -2.72
CA ALA A 4 -12.50 6.74 -2.59
C ALA A 4 -11.80 6.90 -3.96
N VAL A 5 -11.66 5.80 -4.72
CA VAL A 5 -11.13 5.81 -6.09
C VAL A 5 -11.91 6.78 -6.97
N ARG A 6 -13.24 6.68 -6.97
CA ARG A 6 -14.11 7.57 -7.75
C ARG A 6 -13.98 9.03 -7.34
N LYS A 7 -13.94 9.31 -6.02
CA LYS A 7 -13.80 10.67 -5.48
C LYS A 7 -12.47 11.28 -5.93
N ARG A 8 -11.37 10.55 -5.80
CA ARG A 8 -10.04 11.02 -6.21
C ARG A 8 -9.95 11.26 -7.71
N ARG A 9 -10.44 10.31 -8.52
CA ARG A 9 -10.50 10.49 -9.98
C ARG A 9 -11.25 11.75 -10.38
N ARG A 10 -12.42 11.99 -9.79
CA ARG A 10 -13.22 13.19 -10.07
C ARG A 10 -12.54 14.48 -9.64
N ALA A 11 -11.84 14.47 -8.50
CA ALA A 11 -11.05 15.61 -8.02
C ALA A 11 -9.92 15.99 -8.98
N LEU A 12 -9.38 15.01 -9.71
CA LEU A 12 -8.37 15.21 -10.75
C LEU A 12 -9.00 15.46 -12.14
N HIS A 13 -10.32 15.57 -12.24
CA HIS A 13 -11.05 15.74 -13.51
C HIS A 13 -10.77 14.65 -14.55
N LEU A 14 -10.38 13.44 -14.11
CA LEU A 14 -10.05 12.34 -14.99
C LEU A 14 -11.30 11.51 -15.38
N THR A 15 -11.30 11.02 -16.63
CA THR A 15 -12.25 10.00 -17.09
C THR A 15 -11.74 8.60 -16.73
N LEU A 16 -12.63 7.60 -16.73
CA LEU A 16 -12.21 6.19 -16.59
C LEU A 16 -11.25 5.76 -17.71
N ALA A 17 -11.41 6.29 -18.91
CA ALA A 17 -10.50 6.03 -20.04
C ALA A 17 -9.10 6.60 -19.77
N ALA A 18 -9.01 7.80 -19.18
CA ALA A 18 -7.73 8.40 -18.82
C ALA A 18 -7.01 7.59 -17.74
N VAL A 19 -7.74 7.13 -16.71
CA VAL A 19 -7.18 6.25 -15.67
C VAL A 19 -6.77 4.90 -16.26
N SER A 20 -7.55 4.34 -17.19
CA SER A 20 -7.22 3.11 -17.92
C SER A 20 -5.90 3.25 -18.67
N ALA A 21 -5.72 4.36 -19.41
CA ALA A 21 -4.48 4.63 -20.15
C ALA A 21 -3.25 4.73 -19.23
N ARG A 22 -3.40 5.37 -18.05
CA ARG A 22 -2.31 5.55 -17.08
C ARG A 22 -2.02 4.27 -16.29
N SER A 23 -3.06 3.56 -15.85
CA SER A 23 -2.92 2.36 -15.00
C SER A 23 -2.69 1.09 -15.81
N GLY A 24 -3.03 1.07 -17.12
CA GLY A 24 -3.04 -0.12 -17.96
C GLY A 24 -4.10 -1.16 -17.54
N LEU A 25 -5.09 -0.78 -16.73
CA LEU A 25 -6.26 -1.60 -16.39
C LEU A 25 -7.41 -1.27 -17.34
N SER A 26 -8.28 -2.26 -17.61
CA SER A 26 -9.41 -2.04 -18.51
C SER A 26 -10.47 -1.11 -17.90
N VAL A 27 -11.12 -0.29 -18.73
CA VAL A 27 -12.23 0.59 -18.29
C VAL A 27 -13.36 -0.19 -17.59
N PRO A 28 -13.81 -1.37 -18.07
CA PRO A 28 -14.80 -2.16 -17.36
C PRO A 28 -14.35 -2.57 -15.96
N PHE A 29 -13.08 -2.99 -15.79
CA PHE A 29 -12.54 -3.39 -14.49
C PHE A 29 -12.46 -2.19 -13.53
N LEU A 30 -11.99 -1.03 -13.99
CA LEU A 30 -12.00 0.22 -13.20
C LEU A 30 -13.41 0.62 -12.77
N SER A 31 -14.38 0.49 -13.67
CA SER A 31 -15.80 0.73 -13.34
C SER A 31 -16.33 -0.22 -12.28
N GLN A 32 -15.95 -1.52 -12.36
CA GLN A 32 -16.33 -2.50 -11.35
C GLN A 32 -15.71 -2.18 -9.98
N ILE A 33 -14.43 -1.73 -9.96
CA ILE A 33 -13.76 -1.28 -8.73
C ILE A 33 -14.51 -0.08 -8.12
N GLU A 34 -14.80 0.96 -8.91
CA GLU A 34 -15.50 2.15 -8.42
C GLU A 34 -16.92 1.88 -7.91
N ASN A 35 -17.57 0.84 -8.45
CA ASN A 35 -18.91 0.40 -8.03
C ASN A 35 -18.87 -0.73 -6.97
N GLU A 36 -17.68 -1.05 -6.44
CA GLU A 36 -17.46 -2.08 -5.42
C GLU A 36 -17.92 -3.50 -5.82
N ARG A 37 -17.98 -3.74 -7.15
CA ARG A 37 -18.34 -5.03 -7.75
C ARG A 37 -17.12 -5.93 -8.03
N ALA A 38 -15.92 -5.36 -7.97
CA ALA A 38 -14.66 -6.09 -8.07
C ALA A 38 -13.69 -5.65 -6.97
N ARG A 39 -12.92 -6.59 -6.46
CA ARG A 39 -11.81 -6.35 -5.52
C ARG A 39 -10.50 -6.43 -6.31
N PRO A 40 -9.74 -5.36 -6.47
CA PRO A 40 -8.44 -5.41 -7.11
C PRO A 40 -7.45 -6.15 -6.22
N SER A 41 -6.45 -6.78 -6.84
CA SER A 41 -5.24 -7.18 -6.12
C SER A 41 -4.48 -5.94 -5.64
N MET A 42 -3.54 -6.09 -4.68
CA MET A 42 -2.71 -4.96 -4.24
C MET A 42 -1.99 -4.31 -5.43
N ARG A 43 -1.37 -5.11 -6.27
CA ARG A 43 -0.72 -4.64 -7.50
C ARG A 43 -1.66 -3.83 -8.42
N SER A 44 -2.91 -4.24 -8.54
CA SER A 44 -3.91 -3.50 -9.34
C SER A 44 -4.31 -2.20 -8.64
N LEU A 45 -4.45 -2.22 -7.31
CA LEU A 45 -4.80 -1.04 -6.52
C LEU A 45 -3.69 0.01 -6.58
N GLU A 46 -2.44 -0.41 -6.51
CA GLU A 46 -1.27 0.45 -6.65
C GLU A 46 -1.22 1.13 -8.01
N ARG A 47 -1.44 0.36 -9.10
CA ARG A 47 -1.53 0.94 -10.46
C ARG A 47 -2.65 1.96 -10.59
N VAL A 48 -3.78 1.75 -9.91
CA VAL A 48 -4.86 2.74 -9.83
C VAL A 48 -4.42 3.95 -9.02
N ALA A 49 -3.76 3.74 -7.89
CA ALA A 49 -3.28 4.81 -7.03
C ALA A 49 -2.25 5.69 -7.76
N ASP A 50 -1.26 5.08 -8.43
CA ASP A 50 -0.28 5.78 -9.25
C ASP A 50 -0.97 6.65 -10.33
N ALA A 51 -1.95 6.06 -11.04
CA ALA A 51 -2.70 6.78 -12.07
C ALA A 51 -3.53 7.96 -11.51
N LEU A 52 -3.85 7.91 -10.22
CA LEU A 52 -4.60 8.93 -9.48
C LEU A 52 -3.71 9.84 -8.62
N GLU A 53 -2.38 9.77 -8.79
CA GLU A 53 -1.41 10.59 -8.06
C GLU A 53 -1.61 10.50 -6.54
N THR A 54 -1.72 9.26 -6.03
CA THR A 54 -1.94 8.93 -4.62
C THR A 54 -1.34 7.55 -4.32
N THR A 55 -1.50 7.04 -3.11
CA THR A 55 -1.05 5.70 -2.74
C THR A 55 -2.21 4.73 -2.55
N ALA A 56 -1.94 3.44 -2.64
CA ALA A 56 -2.91 2.41 -2.29
C ALA A 56 -3.37 2.56 -0.84
N VAL A 57 -2.45 2.93 0.06
CA VAL A 57 -2.74 3.18 1.48
C VAL A 57 -3.75 4.31 1.65
N ASP A 58 -3.56 5.45 0.94
CA ASP A 58 -4.50 6.58 0.98
C ASP A 58 -5.88 6.18 0.46
N LEU A 59 -5.94 5.41 -0.62
CA LEU A 59 -7.22 4.95 -1.16
C LEU A 59 -7.95 3.99 -0.20
N LEU A 60 -7.20 3.17 0.53
CA LEU A 60 -7.74 2.29 1.56
C LEU A 60 -8.22 3.09 2.78
N ALA A 61 -7.39 4.01 3.28
CA ALA A 61 -7.72 4.88 4.39
C ALA A 61 -8.92 5.80 4.09
N ALA A 62 -9.00 6.35 2.87
CA ALA A 62 -10.11 7.20 2.44
C ALA A 62 -11.45 6.48 2.29
N SER A 63 -11.46 5.15 2.35
CA SER A 63 -12.70 4.37 2.28
C SER A 63 -13.43 4.28 3.62
N ASP A 64 -12.77 4.67 4.70
CA ASP A 64 -13.30 4.58 6.05
C ASP A 64 -13.54 5.97 6.67
N THR A 65 -14.54 6.10 7.51
CA THR A 65 -14.80 7.35 8.23
C THR A 65 -13.79 7.47 9.36
N ALA A 66 -13.04 8.57 9.41
CA ALA A 66 -12.10 8.83 10.49
C ALA A 66 -12.82 8.76 11.85
N ARG A 67 -12.28 7.96 12.76
CA ARG A 67 -12.78 7.77 14.13
C ARG A 67 -11.79 8.35 15.12
N THR A 68 -12.28 8.97 16.17
CA THR A 68 -11.41 9.49 17.25
C THR A 68 -10.73 8.36 18.04
N VAL A 69 -11.43 7.24 18.20
CA VAL A 69 -10.90 6.00 18.79
C VAL A 69 -11.40 4.83 17.94
N ASP A 70 -10.49 4.00 17.49
CA ASP A 70 -10.82 2.83 16.70
C ASP A 70 -10.07 1.60 17.23
N LEU A 71 -10.77 0.46 17.29
CA LEU A 71 -10.21 -0.80 17.74
C LEU A 71 -10.22 -1.80 16.59
N VAL A 72 -9.04 -2.22 16.16
CA VAL A 72 -8.84 -3.27 15.17
C VAL A 72 -8.45 -4.56 15.91
N ARG A 73 -9.31 -5.56 15.89
CA ARG A 73 -9.05 -6.86 16.54
C ARG A 73 -8.30 -7.81 15.59
N ALA A 74 -7.50 -8.71 16.16
CA ALA A 74 -6.73 -9.69 15.39
C ALA A 74 -7.60 -10.60 14.50
N GLY A 75 -8.79 -10.93 14.97
CA GLY A 75 -9.75 -11.76 14.22
C GLY A 75 -10.73 -10.99 13.34
N ASP A 76 -10.60 -9.66 13.26
CA ASP A 76 -11.36 -8.88 12.31
C ASP A 76 -10.85 -9.20 10.90
N GLU A 77 -11.23 -10.37 10.37
CA GLU A 77 -11.27 -10.60 8.93
C GLU A 77 -12.31 -9.66 8.33
N SER A 78 -12.04 -8.39 8.50
CA SER A 78 -12.93 -7.34 8.07
C SER A 78 -13.14 -7.52 6.56
N ALA A 79 -14.40 -7.62 6.17
CA ALA A 79 -14.83 -7.48 4.78
C ALA A 79 -14.28 -6.20 4.11
N LEU A 80 -13.51 -5.41 4.83
CA LEU A 80 -12.87 -4.16 4.49
C LEU A 80 -11.38 -4.30 4.09
N THR A 81 -10.74 -5.47 4.24
CA THR A 81 -9.41 -5.68 3.67
C THR A 81 -9.55 -6.04 2.19
N PRO A 82 -9.37 -5.09 1.29
CA PRO A 82 -9.53 -5.33 -0.15
C PRO A 82 -8.41 -6.19 -0.73
N VAL A 83 -7.37 -6.44 0.06
CA VAL A 83 -6.17 -7.18 -0.35
C VAL A 83 -5.88 -8.29 0.65
N PRO A 84 -5.85 -9.55 0.23
CA PRO A 84 -5.42 -10.65 1.08
C PRO A 84 -4.01 -10.39 1.64
N GLY A 85 -3.80 -10.71 2.91
CA GLY A 85 -2.49 -10.57 3.55
C GLY A 85 -2.07 -9.14 3.90
N VAL A 86 -2.91 -8.12 3.66
CA VAL A 86 -2.66 -6.74 4.08
C VAL A 86 -3.79 -6.27 4.98
N ARG A 87 -3.46 -5.89 6.22
CA ARG A 87 -4.42 -5.44 7.22
C ARG A 87 -4.12 -4.01 7.68
N PRO A 88 -5.00 -3.03 7.46
CA PRO A 88 -4.85 -1.71 8.04
C PRO A 88 -5.10 -1.76 9.56
N LEU A 89 -4.16 -1.20 10.32
CA LEU A 89 -4.25 -1.08 11.78
C LEU A 89 -4.73 0.31 12.20
N VAL A 90 -4.60 1.29 11.34
CA VAL A 90 -5.21 2.62 11.48
C VAL A 90 -6.17 2.81 10.30
N ARG A 91 -7.43 3.10 10.60
CA ARG A 91 -8.50 3.25 9.61
C ARG A 91 -8.94 4.71 9.53
N GLY A 92 -9.26 5.16 8.33
CA GLY A 92 -9.69 6.53 8.08
C GLY A 92 -8.54 7.49 7.73
N HIS A 93 -8.87 8.77 7.59
CA HIS A 93 -7.90 9.82 7.26
C HIS A 93 -7.17 10.31 8.52
N HIS A 94 -5.94 9.85 8.70
CA HIS A 94 -5.04 10.27 9.77
C HIS A 94 -3.65 10.54 9.22
N GLN A 95 -2.83 11.27 9.96
CA GLN A 95 -1.40 11.45 9.65
C GLN A 95 -0.61 10.15 9.90
N LEU A 96 -1.07 9.33 10.84
CA LEU A 96 -0.48 8.03 11.12
C LEU A 96 -1.10 6.97 10.22
N HIS A 97 -0.27 6.28 9.47
CA HIS A 97 -0.63 5.12 8.66
C HIS A 97 0.07 3.89 9.23
N ALA A 98 -0.67 2.81 9.48
CA ALA A 98 -0.11 1.56 9.94
C ALA A 98 -0.77 0.39 9.22
N LEU A 99 0.05 -0.45 8.62
CA LEU A 99 -0.35 -1.66 7.89
C LEU A 99 0.40 -2.86 8.43
N GLU A 100 -0.30 -3.96 8.57
CA GLU A 100 0.31 -5.26 8.78
C GLU A 100 0.27 -6.06 7.48
N PHE A 101 1.40 -6.63 7.13
CA PHE A 101 1.57 -7.54 6.00
C PHE A 101 1.82 -8.95 6.49
N THR A 102 1.18 -9.94 5.88
CA THR A 102 1.40 -11.36 6.15
C THR A 102 1.79 -12.09 4.87
N GLY A 103 2.84 -12.91 4.93
CA GLY A 103 3.40 -13.61 3.79
C GLY A 103 4.12 -12.69 2.80
N ASP A 104 4.38 -13.20 1.61
CA ASP A 104 5.08 -12.47 0.55
C ASP A 104 4.08 -11.71 -0.33
N GLN A 105 3.88 -10.44 0.00
CA GLN A 105 2.88 -9.61 -0.68
C GLN A 105 3.42 -8.89 -1.91
N ASP A 106 4.75 -8.71 -2.01
CA ASP A 106 5.28 -7.86 -3.07
C ASP A 106 6.79 -8.05 -3.31
N ALA A 107 7.18 -9.28 -3.62
CA ALA A 107 8.57 -9.58 -3.95
C ALA A 107 9.02 -8.80 -5.17
N GLY A 108 9.87 -7.80 -4.96
CA GLY A 108 10.62 -7.13 -6.01
C GLY A 108 10.07 -5.79 -6.49
N ARG A 109 8.99 -5.26 -5.90
CA ARG A 109 8.59 -3.88 -6.16
C ARG A 109 9.47 -2.90 -5.39
N GLU A 110 9.91 -1.84 -6.06
CA GLU A 110 10.63 -0.74 -5.44
C GLU A 110 9.65 0.36 -5.03
N TYR A 111 9.84 0.86 -3.81
CA TYR A 111 9.07 1.94 -3.22
C TYR A 111 9.96 3.14 -2.98
N GLN A 112 9.36 4.31 -3.12
CA GLN A 112 9.95 5.57 -2.69
C GLN A 112 8.85 6.49 -2.19
N HIS A 113 8.90 6.87 -0.93
CA HIS A 113 7.91 7.75 -0.30
C HIS A 113 8.59 9.02 0.21
N ARG A 114 7.84 10.12 0.31
CA ARG A 114 8.34 11.35 0.96
C ARG A 114 8.33 11.27 2.47
N ASN A 115 7.61 10.31 3.02
CA ASN A 115 7.37 10.13 4.45
C ASN A 115 8.42 9.18 5.04
N ASP A 116 8.77 9.45 6.30
CA ASP A 116 9.52 8.51 7.11
C ASP A 116 8.69 7.25 7.36
N GLU A 117 9.36 6.11 7.36
CA GLU A 117 8.73 4.80 7.52
C GLU A 117 9.50 3.96 8.53
N LEU A 118 8.76 3.28 9.40
CA LEU A 118 9.28 2.27 10.31
C LEU A 118 8.75 0.91 9.88
N MET A 119 9.64 -0.03 9.60
CA MET A 119 9.34 -1.45 9.43
C MET A 119 9.69 -2.20 10.70
N TYR A 120 8.79 -3.05 11.20
CA TYR A 120 9.00 -3.89 12.37
C TYR A 120 8.57 -5.32 12.07
N VAL A 121 9.44 -6.29 12.32
CA VAL A 121 9.15 -7.71 12.11
C VAL A 121 8.44 -8.28 13.32
N VAL A 122 7.19 -8.63 13.18
CA VAL A 122 6.34 -9.20 14.23
C VAL A 122 6.57 -10.71 14.39
N SER A 123 6.80 -11.42 13.27
CA SER A 123 7.16 -12.85 13.23
C SER A 123 7.87 -13.17 11.92
N GLY A 124 8.60 -14.29 11.91
CA GLY A 124 9.35 -14.72 10.75
C GLY A 124 10.55 -13.85 10.42
N ALA A 125 10.88 -13.74 9.14
CA ALA A 125 12.00 -12.93 8.67
C ALA A 125 11.70 -12.30 7.31
N CYS A 126 12.25 -11.10 7.07
CA CYS A 126 12.22 -10.45 5.77
C CYS A 126 13.60 -9.95 5.34
N GLN A 127 13.75 -9.72 4.06
CA GLN A 127 14.89 -9.06 3.48
C GLN A 127 14.44 -7.71 2.91
N VAL A 128 15.12 -6.65 3.31
CA VAL A 128 14.89 -5.29 2.81
C VAL A 128 16.13 -4.85 2.05
N GLU A 129 15.94 -4.31 0.87
CA GLU A 129 17.01 -3.63 0.13
C GLU A 129 16.72 -2.13 0.11
N ALA A 130 17.67 -1.35 0.57
CA ALA A 130 17.58 0.10 0.61
C ALA A 130 18.95 0.71 0.31
N GLU A 131 19.00 1.73 -0.56
CA GLU A 131 20.24 2.43 -0.95
C GLU A 131 21.38 1.49 -1.37
N GLY A 132 21.05 0.43 -2.11
CA GLY A 132 22.01 -0.56 -2.61
C GLY A 132 22.57 -1.51 -1.55
N ARG A 133 21.99 -1.54 -0.35
CA ARG A 133 22.34 -2.48 0.73
C ARG A 133 21.17 -3.41 1.02
N ALA A 134 21.49 -4.66 1.36
CA ALA A 134 20.51 -5.64 1.80
C ALA A 134 20.58 -5.81 3.32
N TYR A 135 19.42 -5.74 3.96
CA TYR A 135 19.24 -5.95 5.40
C TYR A 135 18.34 -7.17 5.58
N ARG A 136 18.82 -8.17 6.34
CA ARG A 136 17.99 -9.26 6.81
C ARG A 136 17.46 -8.88 8.18
N LEU A 137 16.15 -8.85 8.32
CA LEU A 137 15.46 -8.56 9.58
C LEU A 137 14.77 -9.83 10.07
N GLU A 138 14.88 -10.07 11.36
CA GLU A 138 14.28 -11.20 12.05
C GLU A 138 13.25 -10.72 13.09
N ASN A 139 12.53 -11.64 13.70
CA ASN A 139 11.52 -11.31 14.72
C ASN A 139 12.07 -10.34 15.78
N GLY A 140 11.39 -9.22 15.97
CA GLY A 140 11.76 -8.15 16.90
C GLY A 140 12.65 -7.07 16.31
N ASP A 141 13.19 -7.26 15.10
CA ASP A 141 14.01 -6.24 14.45
C ASP A 141 13.15 -5.11 13.89
N ALA A 142 13.74 -3.92 13.89
CA ALA A 142 13.16 -2.72 13.29
C ALA A 142 14.14 -2.06 12.32
N LEU A 143 13.62 -1.55 11.21
CA LEU A 143 14.34 -0.75 10.24
C LEU A 143 13.60 0.57 10.03
N PHE A 144 14.32 1.67 10.22
CA PHE A 144 13.83 3.01 9.90
C PHE A 144 14.33 3.43 8.53
N LEU A 145 13.44 3.97 7.73
CA LEU A 145 13.72 4.53 6.40
C LEU A 145 13.28 5.99 6.39
N SER A 146 14.22 6.90 6.11
CA SER A 146 13.89 8.31 5.92
C SER A 146 13.12 8.51 4.63
N GLY A 147 12.30 9.56 4.60
CA GLY A 147 11.59 9.95 3.38
C GLY A 147 12.53 10.15 2.20
N GLY A 148 12.15 9.64 1.03
CA GLY A 148 12.95 9.67 -0.19
C GLY A 148 13.85 8.47 -0.41
N VAL A 149 14.05 7.61 0.57
CA VAL A 149 14.84 6.38 0.42
C VAL A 149 14.12 5.38 -0.49
N ARG A 150 14.79 4.96 -1.55
CA ARG A 150 14.31 3.85 -2.40
C ARG A 150 14.54 2.54 -1.69
N HIS A 151 13.51 1.74 -1.59
CA HIS A 151 13.59 0.44 -0.92
C HIS A 151 12.63 -0.57 -1.54
N ARG A 152 12.93 -1.84 -1.31
CA ARG A 152 12.05 -2.97 -1.61
C ARG A 152 12.22 -4.03 -0.52
N TRP A 153 11.20 -4.84 -0.31
CA TRP A 153 11.28 -5.92 0.66
C TRP A 153 10.61 -7.20 0.14
N ARG A 154 10.97 -8.31 0.74
CA ARG A 154 10.35 -9.62 0.49
C ARG A 154 10.32 -10.44 1.77
N ALA A 155 9.32 -11.29 1.91
CA ALA A 155 9.31 -12.30 2.96
C ALA A 155 10.40 -13.35 2.70
N VAL A 156 11.00 -13.85 3.78
CA VAL A 156 12.00 -14.93 3.75
C VAL A 156 11.40 -16.23 4.27
N THR A 157 10.41 -16.14 5.17
CA THR A 157 9.71 -17.27 5.77
C THR A 157 8.21 -17.16 5.52
N GLU A 158 7.48 -18.28 5.49
CA GLU A 158 6.05 -18.33 5.22
C GLU A 158 5.22 -17.63 6.33
N ASP A 159 5.72 -17.64 7.56
CA ASP A 159 5.12 -17.02 8.74
C ASP A 159 5.48 -15.54 8.91
N THR A 160 6.11 -14.93 7.89
CA THR A 160 6.52 -13.53 7.94
C THR A 160 5.32 -12.62 8.18
N ARG A 161 5.42 -11.80 9.23
CA ARG A 161 4.50 -10.70 9.56
C ARG A 161 5.29 -9.45 9.82
N ILE A 162 4.95 -8.39 9.10
CA ILE A 162 5.63 -7.09 9.17
C ILE A 162 4.60 -6.03 9.47
N LEU A 163 4.93 -5.17 10.44
CA LEU A 163 4.22 -3.92 10.67
C LEU A 163 4.98 -2.80 9.96
N ILE A 164 4.29 -2.07 9.11
CA ILE A 164 4.81 -0.86 8.47
C ILE A 164 4.03 0.34 9.01
N VAL A 165 4.75 1.32 9.54
CA VAL A 165 4.19 2.56 10.10
C VAL A 165 4.82 3.75 9.38
N ALA A 166 3.99 4.62 8.82
CA ALA A 166 4.42 5.86 8.20
C ALA A 166 3.62 7.05 8.74
N VAL A 167 4.22 8.23 8.77
CA VAL A 167 3.58 9.46 9.25
C VAL A 167 3.64 10.54 8.17
N GLY A 168 2.47 11.10 7.82
CA GLY A 168 2.39 12.22 6.88
C GLY A 168 0.99 12.51 6.40
N GLU A 169 0.77 13.74 5.93
CA GLU A 169 -0.54 14.15 5.41
C GLU A 169 -0.91 13.45 4.10
N HIS A 170 0.10 13.13 3.27
CA HIS A 170 -0.07 12.40 2.02
C HIS A 170 1.16 11.53 1.76
N ILE A 171 0.98 10.24 1.64
CA ILE A 171 2.01 9.31 1.21
C ILE A 171 2.01 9.32 -0.33
N HIS A 172 3.02 9.93 -0.92
CA HIS A 172 3.25 9.86 -2.37
C HIS A 172 4.25 8.75 -2.66
N ALA A 173 3.79 7.63 -3.22
CA ALA A 173 4.68 6.63 -3.79
C ALA A 173 5.00 7.01 -5.24
N THR A 174 6.26 7.20 -5.55
CA THR A 174 6.75 7.22 -6.93
C THR A 174 7.28 5.84 -7.27
N SER A 175 6.55 5.09 -8.09
CA SER A 175 7.04 3.82 -8.63
C SER A 175 7.68 4.09 -9.99
N GLU A 176 8.98 4.02 -10.07
CA GLU A 176 9.65 3.84 -11.35
C GLU A 176 9.61 2.35 -11.72
N PRO A 177 9.23 1.99 -12.96
CA PRO A 177 9.36 0.62 -13.42
C PRO A 177 10.85 0.24 -13.40
N PRO A 178 11.21 -1.02 -13.14
CA PRO A 178 12.59 -1.47 -13.19
C PRO A 178 13.17 -1.12 -14.57
N SER A 179 14.28 -0.39 -14.59
CA SER A 179 15.02 -0.12 -15.83
C SER A 179 15.39 -1.45 -16.48
N PRO A 180 15.14 -1.63 -17.78
CA PRO A 180 15.59 -2.84 -18.47
C PRO A 180 17.11 -2.89 -18.35
N GLY A 181 17.60 -3.96 -17.70
CA GLY A 181 19.02 -4.20 -17.50
C GLY A 181 19.75 -4.25 -18.85
N HIS A 182 20.88 -3.58 -18.88
CA HIS A 182 21.90 -3.79 -19.90
C HIS A 182 22.68 -5.07 -19.61
#